data_0802c8f4f0763ea2ef00e52865e4bd07
#
_entry.id   0802c8f4f0763ea2ef00e52865e4bd07
#
_cell.length_a   1.000
_cell.length_b   1.000
_cell.length_c   1.000
_cell.angle_alpha   90.00
_cell.angle_beta   90.00
_cell.angle_gamma   90.00
#
_symmetry.space_group_name_H-M   'P 1'
#
loop_
_entity.id
_entity.type
_entity.pdbx_description
1 polymer ?
#
loop_
_entity_poly.entity_id
_entity_poly.type
_entity_poly.pdbx_seq_one_letter_code
_entity_poly.pdbx_strand_id
1 'polypeptide(L)'
;MKQEPLTDIQRIYPAKTLVELVYSASQQALFVSSPDWEDEGQSRVLRINPQTLAVEEEISLQVKGFGVALDDHRGHLYLSQGFNGTVAVVDIAANRPIATIALMQEIAFKQLYQREGIVGERQAFLLRELERFGVSEGFPWKLRELVFDPRSERLFLPGLGLGIDSVLFVVDTRKRQLEKIIHGFGYNVVGITLDETGRRVFVSNMQGQLFVVDPDSLAVVSQWEIEVDQLLNMVYDPQQNRIFGVDQGIDRSDWRNNHLEREYVARSAGHQVFALNADNGDVIARMATDEVPIGLAWDGERQRLYVANRKGIRVDIGVGTLTVFDTARYCLLQTIPMAPHPNSLAFGKDKQCLFITVKNDETMIKAGLPECVARMQLR
;
A
#
# COMPACT_ATOMS: atom_id res chain seq x y z
N MET A 1 -28.69 -0.07 25.09
CA MET A 1 -27.36 -0.67 24.84
C MET A 1 -26.32 0.24 25.48
N LYS A 2 -25.57 -0.23 26.46
CA LYS A 2 -24.47 0.54 27.07
C LYS A 2 -23.40 0.68 25.98
N GLN A 3 -23.04 1.93 25.63
CA GLN A 3 -21.83 2.20 24.88
C GLN A 3 -20.65 1.61 25.64
N GLU A 4 -19.97 0.63 25.04
CA GLU A 4 -18.68 0.20 25.57
C GLU A 4 -17.73 1.38 25.53
N PRO A 5 -16.92 1.57 26.59
CA PRO A 5 -16.04 2.71 26.67
C PRO A 5 -15.01 2.67 25.54
N LEU A 6 -14.72 3.87 25.02
CA LEU A 6 -13.70 4.17 24.03
C LEU A 6 -12.45 3.30 24.25
N THR A 7 -12.04 2.63 23.20
CA THR A 7 -10.77 1.93 23.08
C THR A 7 -9.63 2.83 23.56
N ASP A 8 -8.79 2.33 24.46
CA ASP A 8 -7.61 3.07 24.92
C ASP A 8 -6.64 3.25 23.73
N ILE A 9 -6.45 4.52 23.30
CA ILE A 9 -5.59 4.87 22.16
C ILE A 9 -4.44 5.71 22.68
N GLN A 10 -3.25 5.12 22.64
CA GLN A 10 -2.00 5.82 22.95
C GLN A 10 -1.35 6.32 21.68
N ARG A 11 -0.67 7.47 21.74
CA ARG A 11 -0.06 8.14 20.58
C ARG A 11 1.34 8.64 20.88
N ILE A 12 2.22 8.51 19.88
CA ILE A 12 3.51 9.18 19.82
C ILE A 12 3.66 9.92 18.49
N TYR A 13 4.55 10.89 18.46
CA TYR A 13 4.81 11.75 17.30
C TYR A 13 6.29 11.71 16.94
N PRO A 14 6.76 10.60 16.32
CA PRO A 14 8.19 10.31 16.26
C PRO A 14 8.93 10.97 15.08
N ALA A 15 8.25 11.37 14.02
CA ALA A 15 8.87 11.95 12.83
C ALA A 15 7.90 12.82 12.02
N LYS A 16 8.46 13.73 11.18
CA LYS A 16 7.67 14.62 10.31
C LYS A 16 6.81 13.86 9.30
N THR A 17 7.27 12.69 8.83
CA THR A 17 6.56 11.89 7.84
C THR A 17 6.63 10.42 8.23
N LEU A 18 5.48 9.74 8.19
CA LEU A 18 5.35 8.30 8.39
C LEU A 18 4.52 7.72 7.24
N VAL A 19 4.86 6.52 6.74
CA VAL A 19 4.08 5.90 5.66
C VAL A 19 3.51 4.57 6.10
N GLU A 20 4.27 3.49 6.02
CA GLU A 20 3.81 2.16 6.37
C GLU A 20 4.53 1.60 7.58
N LEU A 21 3.88 0.63 8.19
CA LEU A 21 4.41 -0.01 9.38
C LEU A 21 4.16 -1.52 9.35
N VAL A 22 5.06 -2.26 10.00
CA VAL A 22 4.94 -3.70 10.19
C VAL A 22 5.43 -4.08 11.59
N TYR A 23 4.83 -5.10 12.19
CA TYR A 23 5.27 -5.68 13.45
C TYR A 23 6.11 -6.94 13.20
N SER A 24 7.30 -6.98 13.77
CA SER A 24 8.16 -8.17 13.83
C SER A 24 7.94 -8.92 15.13
N ALA A 25 7.48 -10.15 15.02
CA ALA A 25 7.31 -11.02 16.17
C ALA A 25 8.66 -11.51 16.71
N SER A 26 9.63 -11.78 15.84
CA SER A 26 10.99 -12.22 16.22
C SER A 26 11.76 -11.13 16.98
N GLN A 27 11.60 -9.86 16.58
CA GLN A 27 12.26 -8.73 17.22
C GLN A 27 11.39 -8.06 18.31
N GLN A 28 10.11 -8.43 18.41
CA GLN A 28 9.13 -7.79 19.29
C GLN A 28 9.13 -6.26 19.14
N ALA A 29 9.18 -5.78 17.91
CA ALA A 29 9.31 -4.38 17.56
C ALA A 29 8.43 -4.00 16.37
N LEU A 30 8.03 -2.71 16.30
CA LEU A 30 7.45 -2.12 15.11
C LEU A 30 8.57 -1.52 14.26
N PHE A 31 8.43 -1.65 12.96
CA PHE A 31 9.26 -0.95 11.98
C PHE A 31 8.36 -0.05 11.14
N VAL A 32 8.68 1.24 11.10
CA VAL A 32 7.87 2.28 10.45
C VAL A 32 8.73 3.00 9.43
N SER A 33 8.29 3.04 8.17
CA SER A 33 8.99 3.83 7.14
C SER A 33 8.73 5.32 7.36
N SER A 34 9.81 6.10 7.34
CA SER A 34 9.81 7.56 7.53
C SER A 34 10.64 8.24 6.44
N PRO A 35 10.06 8.47 5.24
CA PRO A 35 10.72 9.22 4.18
C PRO A 35 10.82 10.70 4.54
N ASP A 36 11.94 11.33 4.22
CA ASP A 36 12.07 12.78 4.29
C ASP A 36 11.89 13.37 2.88
N TRP A 37 10.99 14.34 2.75
CA TRP A 37 10.65 14.96 1.47
C TRP A 37 11.54 16.14 1.11
N GLU A 38 12.23 16.72 2.10
CA GLU A 38 13.12 17.88 1.94
C GLU A 38 14.57 17.44 1.72
N ASP A 39 15.02 16.47 2.54
CA ASP A 39 16.36 15.88 2.44
C ASP A 39 16.26 14.35 2.41
N GLU A 40 16.40 13.78 1.23
CA GLU A 40 16.30 12.33 1.03
C GLU A 40 17.27 11.53 1.90
N GLY A 41 18.45 12.07 2.18
CA GLY A 41 19.44 11.45 3.05
C GLY A 41 18.99 11.32 4.52
N GLN A 42 17.96 12.02 4.93
CA GLN A 42 17.32 11.91 6.26
C GLN A 42 16.23 10.86 6.33
N SER A 43 15.94 10.18 5.22
CA SER A 43 14.96 9.09 5.20
C SER A 43 15.42 7.91 6.04
N ARG A 44 14.51 7.31 6.80
CA ARG A 44 14.83 6.27 7.78
C ARG A 44 13.72 5.25 7.97
N VAL A 45 14.04 4.17 8.66
CA VAL A 45 13.08 3.27 9.32
C VAL A 45 13.21 3.50 10.82
N LEU A 46 12.08 3.71 11.47
CA LEU A 46 12.02 3.81 12.93
C LEU A 46 11.75 2.42 13.51
N ARG A 47 12.58 1.98 14.46
CA ARG A 47 12.29 0.85 15.32
C ARG A 47 11.62 1.36 16.58
N ILE A 48 10.42 0.89 16.85
CA ILE A 48 9.57 1.37 17.96
C ILE A 48 9.20 0.21 18.87
N ASN A 49 9.37 0.40 20.16
CA ASN A 49 8.91 -0.55 21.17
C ASN A 49 7.38 -0.61 21.19
N PRO A 50 6.76 -1.78 21.00
CA PRO A 50 5.31 -1.88 20.88
C PRO A 50 4.56 -1.68 22.19
N GLN A 51 5.20 -1.81 23.37
CA GLN A 51 4.60 -1.62 24.68
C GLN A 51 4.69 -0.16 25.14
N THR A 52 5.88 0.43 25.05
CA THR A 52 6.15 1.78 25.53
C THR A 52 5.93 2.85 24.49
N LEU A 53 5.89 2.48 23.21
CA LEU A 53 5.92 3.35 22.03
C LEU A 53 7.20 4.21 21.91
N ALA A 54 8.26 3.91 22.67
CA ALA A 54 9.53 4.60 22.55
C ALA A 54 10.22 4.24 21.22
N VAL A 55 10.80 5.22 20.55
CA VAL A 55 11.73 4.98 19.42
C VAL A 55 13.02 4.42 20.02
N GLU A 56 13.35 3.19 19.64
CA GLU A 56 14.56 2.50 20.12
C GLU A 56 15.75 2.74 19.19
N GLU A 57 15.49 2.81 17.88
CA GLU A 57 16.51 2.98 16.84
C GLU A 57 15.95 3.74 15.63
N GLU A 58 16.84 4.47 14.95
CA GLU A 58 16.60 5.13 13.67
C GLU A 58 17.57 4.59 12.62
N ILE A 59 17.04 3.81 11.68
CA ILE A 59 17.84 3.13 10.65
C ILE A 59 17.87 4.02 9.40
N SER A 60 19.01 4.65 9.10
CA SER A 60 19.15 5.51 7.92
C SER A 60 19.07 4.72 6.61
N LEU A 61 18.26 5.20 5.65
CA LEU A 61 18.07 4.57 4.35
C LEU A 61 18.80 5.27 3.20
N GLN A 62 19.18 6.51 3.36
CA GLN A 62 19.73 7.39 2.30
C GLN A 62 18.77 7.72 1.15
N VAL A 63 17.64 7.01 1.05
CA VAL A 63 16.62 7.13 -0.01
C VAL A 63 15.24 6.90 0.61
N LYS A 64 14.21 7.55 0.07
CA LYS A 64 12.82 7.44 0.56
C LYS A 64 12.28 6.01 0.45
N GLY A 65 11.88 5.41 1.56
CA GLY A 65 11.16 4.14 1.61
C GLY A 65 9.67 4.34 1.87
N PHE A 66 8.82 3.56 1.21
CA PHE A 66 7.36 3.68 1.29
C PHE A 66 6.69 2.41 1.81
N GLY A 67 6.36 1.47 0.91
CA GLY A 67 5.76 0.20 1.25
C GLY A 67 6.75 -0.71 1.95
N VAL A 68 6.27 -1.57 2.84
CA VAL A 68 7.10 -2.48 3.63
C VAL A 68 6.62 -3.92 3.51
N ALA A 69 7.55 -4.87 3.42
CA ALA A 69 7.30 -6.30 3.59
C ALA A 69 8.37 -6.91 4.48
N LEU A 70 7.99 -7.90 5.28
CA LEU A 70 8.86 -8.49 6.29
C LEU A 70 9.09 -9.98 6.02
N ASP A 71 10.34 -10.38 5.95
CA ASP A 71 10.79 -11.76 6.19
C ASP A 71 11.24 -11.86 7.65
N ASP A 72 10.28 -12.14 8.54
CA ASP A 72 10.55 -12.20 9.99
C ASP A 72 11.45 -13.37 10.38
N HIS A 73 11.49 -14.43 9.56
CA HIS A 73 12.33 -15.58 9.79
C HIS A 73 13.82 -15.27 9.59
N ARG A 74 14.14 -14.48 8.56
CA ARG A 74 15.52 -14.02 8.30
C ARG A 74 15.85 -12.69 8.96
N GLY A 75 14.87 -12.00 9.49
CA GLY A 75 15.04 -10.67 10.03
C GLY A 75 15.33 -9.63 8.94
N HIS A 76 14.75 -9.77 7.76
CA HIS A 76 14.89 -8.82 6.66
C HIS A 76 13.61 -8.01 6.45
N LEU A 77 13.73 -6.70 6.50
CA LEU A 77 12.69 -5.77 6.09
C LEU A 77 13.00 -5.25 4.69
N TYR A 78 12.03 -5.33 3.80
CA TYR A 78 12.09 -4.83 2.44
C TYR A 78 11.27 -3.55 2.33
N LEU A 79 11.84 -2.51 1.72
CA LEU A 79 11.13 -1.25 1.49
C LEU A 79 11.17 -0.89 0.01
N SER A 80 10.00 -0.60 -0.56
CA SER A 80 9.91 -0.05 -1.90
C SER A 80 10.41 1.41 -1.90
N GLN A 81 11.30 1.75 -2.82
CA GLN A 81 11.85 3.09 -3.00
C GLN A 81 11.31 3.67 -4.32
N GLY A 82 10.05 4.12 -4.26
CA GLY A 82 9.21 4.39 -5.42
C GLY A 82 9.68 5.48 -6.36
N PHE A 83 10.56 6.39 -5.90
CA PHE A 83 11.13 7.46 -6.73
C PHE A 83 12.54 7.14 -7.25
N ASN A 84 13.14 6.05 -6.80
CA ASN A 84 14.52 5.67 -7.16
C ASN A 84 14.56 4.31 -7.86
N GLY A 85 13.40 3.71 -8.12
CA GLY A 85 13.30 2.45 -8.86
C GLY A 85 14.02 1.28 -8.20
N THR A 86 14.06 1.24 -6.86
CA THR A 86 14.83 0.27 -6.08
C THR A 86 14.03 -0.34 -4.94
N VAL A 87 14.56 -1.39 -4.33
CA VAL A 87 14.11 -1.95 -3.05
C VAL A 87 15.27 -1.93 -2.07
N ALA A 88 15.09 -1.32 -0.91
CA ALA A 88 16.04 -1.42 0.19
C ALA A 88 15.82 -2.72 0.97
N VAL A 89 16.91 -3.32 1.42
CA VAL A 89 16.91 -4.49 2.33
C VAL A 89 17.57 -4.07 3.63
N VAL A 90 16.84 -4.16 4.73
CA VAL A 90 17.31 -3.82 6.08
C VAL A 90 17.37 -5.08 6.92
N ASP A 91 18.53 -5.31 7.56
CA ASP A 91 18.66 -6.29 8.64
C ASP A 91 18.12 -5.66 9.92
N ILE A 92 16.95 -6.15 10.37
CA ILE A 92 16.24 -5.60 11.53
C ILE A 92 16.83 -6.03 12.88
N ALA A 93 17.66 -7.07 12.92
CA ALA A 93 18.39 -7.45 14.12
C ALA A 93 19.64 -6.58 14.29
N ALA A 94 20.32 -6.28 13.20
CA ALA A 94 21.51 -5.42 13.19
C ALA A 94 21.17 -3.92 13.07
N ASN A 95 19.91 -3.54 12.87
CA ASN A 95 19.42 -2.17 12.68
C ASN A 95 20.20 -1.41 11.59
N ARG A 96 20.40 -2.02 10.43
CA ARG A 96 21.13 -1.40 9.32
C ARG A 96 20.68 -1.87 7.95
N PRO A 97 20.76 -1.01 6.92
CA PRO A 97 20.59 -1.45 5.53
C PRO A 97 21.74 -2.37 5.13
N ILE A 98 21.42 -3.43 4.36
CA ILE A 98 22.40 -4.44 3.91
C ILE A 98 22.46 -4.58 2.39
N ALA A 99 21.46 -4.07 1.66
CA ALA A 99 21.45 -4.06 0.21
C ALA A 99 20.45 -3.03 -0.34
N THR A 100 20.68 -2.64 -1.59
CA THR A 100 19.72 -1.94 -2.45
C THR A 100 19.62 -2.72 -3.76
N ILE A 101 18.40 -3.11 -4.13
CA ILE A 101 18.11 -3.91 -5.32
C ILE A 101 17.54 -2.98 -6.39
N ALA A 102 18.27 -2.78 -7.48
CA ALA A 102 17.79 -1.99 -8.62
C ALA A 102 16.77 -2.78 -9.45
N LEU A 103 15.62 -2.17 -9.75
CA LEU A 103 14.54 -2.75 -10.53
C LEU A 103 14.44 -2.15 -11.92
N MET A 104 14.81 -0.89 -12.10
CA MET A 104 14.69 -0.16 -13.35
C MET A 104 15.74 0.95 -13.45
N GLN A 105 15.87 1.51 -14.62
CA GLN A 105 16.75 2.63 -14.90
C GLN A 105 15.95 3.91 -15.15
N GLU A 106 16.55 5.02 -14.84
CA GLU A 106 16.01 6.34 -15.15
C GLU A 106 16.00 6.58 -16.67
N ILE A 107 14.98 7.28 -17.15
CA ILE A 107 14.77 7.58 -18.56
C ILE A 107 14.09 8.95 -18.72
N ALA A 108 14.43 9.68 -19.79
CA ALA A 108 13.67 10.85 -20.19
C ALA A 108 12.26 10.44 -20.66
N PHE A 109 11.21 11.04 -20.07
CA PHE A 109 9.82 10.62 -20.34
C PHE A 109 9.43 10.78 -21.81
N LYS A 110 9.98 11.78 -22.51
CA LYS A 110 9.77 11.92 -23.96
C LYS A 110 10.28 10.70 -24.73
N GLN A 111 11.45 10.16 -24.34
CA GLN A 111 12.02 8.94 -24.96
C GLN A 111 11.20 7.71 -24.56
N LEU A 112 10.77 7.62 -23.31
CA LEU A 112 9.89 6.54 -22.84
C LEU A 112 8.62 6.47 -23.70
N TYR A 113 7.92 7.58 -23.87
CA TYR A 113 6.66 7.61 -24.62
C TYR A 113 6.87 7.29 -26.10
N GLN A 114 7.96 7.75 -26.71
CA GLN A 114 8.31 7.36 -28.09
C GLN A 114 8.56 5.87 -28.22
N ARG A 115 9.30 5.28 -27.27
CA ARG A 115 9.57 3.83 -27.25
C ARG A 115 8.30 3.00 -27.10
N GLU A 116 7.36 3.47 -26.28
CA GLU A 116 6.07 2.80 -26.03
C GLU A 116 5.01 3.12 -27.12
N GLY A 117 5.38 3.85 -28.18
CA GLY A 117 4.48 4.20 -29.29
C GLY A 117 3.41 5.24 -28.91
N ILE A 118 3.57 5.95 -27.79
CA ILE A 118 2.65 7.00 -27.35
C ILE A 118 2.98 8.29 -28.10
N VAL A 119 2.05 8.74 -28.92
CA VAL A 119 2.22 9.91 -29.80
C VAL A 119 1.02 10.86 -29.73
N GLY A 120 1.11 12.00 -30.43
CA GLY A 120 0.00 12.93 -30.60
C GLY A 120 -0.51 13.56 -29.30
N GLU A 121 -1.83 13.67 -29.18
CA GLU A 121 -2.49 14.33 -28.04
C GLU A 121 -2.23 13.60 -26.71
N ARG A 122 -2.17 12.29 -26.73
CA ARG A 122 -1.85 11.48 -25.55
C ARG A 122 -0.47 11.81 -25.00
N GLN A 123 0.55 11.85 -25.86
CA GLN A 123 1.90 12.23 -25.43
C GLN A 123 1.95 13.67 -24.91
N ALA A 124 1.29 14.60 -25.63
CA ALA A 124 1.25 16.00 -25.22
C ALA A 124 0.59 16.20 -23.84
N PHE A 125 -0.49 15.47 -23.55
CA PHE A 125 -1.13 15.47 -22.23
C PHE A 125 -0.14 15.01 -21.15
N LEU A 126 0.48 13.84 -21.34
CA LEU A 126 1.38 13.25 -20.34
C LEU A 126 2.59 14.13 -20.05
N LEU A 127 3.23 14.69 -21.08
CA LEU A 127 4.38 15.57 -20.92
C LEU A 127 4.00 16.87 -20.19
N ARG A 128 2.84 17.46 -20.51
CA ARG A 128 2.33 18.65 -19.82
C ARG A 128 2.04 18.38 -18.35
N GLU A 129 1.44 17.23 -18.02
CA GLU A 129 1.16 16.86 -16.63
C GLU A 129 2.46 16.65 -15.82
N LEU A 130 3.48 16.03 -16.40
CA LEU A 130 4.79 15.88 -15.76
C LEU A 130 5.51 17.23 -15.58
N GLU A 131 5.42 18.11 -16.57
CA GLU A 131 6.01 19.46 -16.52
C GLU A 131 5.43 20.31 -15.38
N ARG A 132 4.13 20.15 -15.06
CA ARG A 132 3.50 20.80 -13.88
C ARG A 132 4.19 20.47 -12.56
N PHE A 133 4.85 19.31 -12.49
CA PHE A 133 5.63 18.88 -11.33
C PHE A 133 7.13 19.13 -11.51
N GLY A 134 7.56 19.78 -12.59
CA GLY A 134 8.96 20.03 -12.90
C GLY A 134 9.75 18.76 -13.25
N VAL A 135 9.07 17.72 -13.76
CA VAL A 135 9.66 16.40 -14.00
C VAL A 135 9.77 16.14 -15.50
N SER A 136 10.99 15.96 -16.01
CA SER A 136 11.26 15.62 -17.43
C SER A 136 11.87 14.23 -17.62
N GLU A 137 12.47 13.69 -16.56
CA GLU A 137 13.10 12.37 -16.51
C GLU A 137 12.82 11.69 -15.17
N GLY A 138 12.99 10.38 -15.09
CA GLY A 138 12.77 9.61 -13.90
C GLY A 138 12.51 8.14 -14.20
N PHE A 139 11.91 7.45 -13.26
CA PHE A 139 11.64 6.02 -13.39
C PHE A 139 10.26 5.77 -14.01
N PRO A 140 10.16 4.85 -14.99
CA PRO A 140 8.92 4.58 -15.74
C PRO A 140 7.73 4.15 -14.88
N TRP A 141 8.01 3.49 -13.75
CA TRP A 141 7.01 2.96 -12.84
C TRP A 141 7.26 3.43 -11.41
N LYS A 142 6.21 3.85 -10.73
CA LYS A 142 6.24 4.14 -9.28
C LYS A 142 5.98 2.87 -8.49
N LEU A 143 6.80 2.62 -7.48
CA LEU A 143 6.63 1.49 -6.56
C LEU A 143 5.88 1.95 -5.30
N ARG A 144 5.02 1.11 -4.76
CA ARG A 144 4.29 1.35 -3.51
C ARG A 144 4.26 0.10 -2.66
N GLU A 145 3.15 -0.63 -2.70
CA GLU A 145 2.94 -1.87 -1.97
C GLU A 145 3.90 -2.98 -2.44
N LEU A 146 4.16 -3.92 -1.56
CA LEU A 146 4.87 -5.14 -1.89
C LEU A 146 4.45 -6.27 -0.96
N VAL A 147 4.53 -7.50 -1.45
CA VAL A 147 4.32 -8.70 -0.63
C VAL A 147 5.52 -9.62 -0.74
N PHE A 148 5.88 -10.25 0.37
CA PHE A 148 6.90 -11.28 0.44
C PHE A 148 6.24 -12.66 0.47
N ASP A 149 6.64 -13.54 -0.43
CA ASP A 149 6.27 -14.95 -0.42
C ASP A 149 7.39 -15.77 0.25
N PRO A 150 7.21 -16.25 1.48
CA PRO A 150 8.24 -16.98 2.20
C PRO A 150 8.57 -18.33 1.58
N ARG A 151 7.63 -18.92 0.82
CA ARG A 151 7.82 -20.22 0.20
C ARG A 151 8.73 -20.18 -1.03
N SER A 152 8.54 -19.21 -1.91
CA SER A 152 9.41 -19.00 -3.06
C SER A 152 10.58 -18.05 -2.79
N GLU A 153 10.58 -17.39 -1.63
CA GLU A 153 11.55 -16.36 -1.24
C GLU A 153 11.63 -15.21 -2.27
N ARG A 154 10.45 -14.77 -2.71
CA ARG A 154 10.27 -13.69 -3.69
C ARG A 154 9.50 -12.52 -3.12
N LEU A 155 9.84 -11.33 -3.60
CA LEU A 155 8.99 -10.16 -3.46
C LEU A 155 8.23 -9.94 -4.75
N PHE A 156 6.98 -9.54 -4.61
CA PHE A 156 6.13 -9.10 -5.70
C PHE A 156 5.76 -7.62 -5.45
N LEU A 157 6.03 -6.76 -6.43
CA LEU A 157 5.84 -5.32 -6.33
C LEU A 157 5.08 -4.79 -7.54
N PRO A 158 3.86 -4.25 -7.37
CA PRO A 158 3.20 -3.47 -8.40
C PRO A 158 4.03 -2.25 -8.80
N GLY A 159 4.22 -2.06 -10.10
CA GLY A 159 4.83 -0.88 -10.71
C GLY A 159 3.77 -0.07 -11.46
N LEU A 160 3.36 1.06 -10.89
CA LEU A 160 2.40 1.96 -11.52
C LEU A 160 3.05 2.67 -12.70
N GLY A 161 2.54 2.44 -13.91
CA GLY A 161 3.04 3.10 -15.10
C GLY A 161 2.72 4.59 -15.15
N LEU A 162 3.72 5.41 -15.40
CA LEU A 162 3.53 6.85 -15.62
C LEU A 162 3.08 7.09 -17.06
N GLY A 163 1.78 6.89 -17.34
CA GLY A 163 1.18 7.00 -18.67
C GLY A 163 1.42 5.79 -19.58
N ILE A 164 2.16 4.79 -19.12
CA ILE A 164 2.41 3.50 -19.78
C ILE A 164 1.71 2.37 -19.01
N ASP A 165 1.64 1.18 -19.58
CA ASP A 165 1.11 0.03 -18.89
C ASP A 165 1.89 -0.29 -17.62
N SER A 166 1.15 -0.69 -16.61
CA SER A 166 1.70 -1.14 -15.34
C SER A 166 2.30 -2.54 -15.45
N VAL A 167 3.18 -2.85 -14.51
CA VAL A 167 3.90 -4.12 -14.46
C VAL A 167 3.87 -4.69 -13.04
N LEU A 168 4.25 -5.97 -12.90
CA LEU A 168 4.58 -6.58 -11.63
C LEU A 168 6.06 -6.96 -11.64
N PHE A 169 6.83 -6.36 -10.74
CA PHE A 169 8.22 -6.73 -10.50
C PHE A 169 8.29 -7.96 -9.60
N VAL A 170 9.17 -8.90 -9.94
CA VAL A 170 9.48 -10.08 -9.12
C VAL A 170 10.96 -10.03 -8.75
N VAL A 171 11.25 -10.08 -7.47
CA VAL A 171 12.62 -10.01 -6.92
C VAL A 171 12.96 -11.32 -6.23
N ASP A 172 14.07 -11.94 -6.60
CA ASP A 172 14.68 -13.03 -5.84
C ASP A 172 15.39 -12.44 -4.61
N THR A 173 14.86 -12.71 -3.41
CA THR A 173 15.39 -12.14 -2.17
C THR A 173 16.70 -12.75 -1.71
N ARG A 174 16.98 -14.02 -2.11
CA ARG A 174 18.27 -14.68 -1.82
C ARG A 174 19.40 -14.09 -2.63
N LYS A 175 19.17 -13.95 -3.94
CA LYS A 175 20.16 -13.36 -4.85
C LYS A 175 20.19 -11.84 -4.78
N ARG A 176 19.16 -11.22 -4.15
CA ARG A 176 18.98 -9.77 -4.06
C ARG A 176 19.03 -9.10 -5.43
N GLN A 177 18.25 -9.62 -6.35
CA GLN A 177 18.20 -9.13 -7.73
C GLN A 177 16.79 -9.21 -8.31
N LEU A 178 16.52 -8.35 -9.29
CA LEU A 178 15.35 -8.46 -10.14
C LEU A 178 15.39 -9.81 -10.88
N GLU A 179 14.34 -10.62 -10.73
CA GLU A 179 14.19 -11.91 -11.40
C GLU A 179 13.37 -11.77 -12.67
N LYS A 180 12.26 -11.05 -12.62
CA LYS A 180 11.33 -10.91 -13.74
C LYS A 180 10.53 -9.62 -13.65
N ILE A 181 10.13 -9.11 -14.81
CA ILE A 181 9.07 -8.10 -14.97
C ILE A 181 7.93 -8.77 -15.71
N ILE A 182 6.75 -8.81 -15.11
CA ILE A 182 5.52 -9.31 -15.73
C ILE A 182 4.76 -8.10 -16.25
N HIS A 183 4.45 -8.07 -17.54
CA HIS A 183 3.76 -6.96 -18.22
C HIS A 183 2.26 -7.21 -18.36
N GLY A 184 1.51 -6.17 -18.77
CA GLY A 184 0.12 -6.31 -19.17
C GLY A 184 -0.90 -6.09 -18.05
N PHE A 185 -0.58 -5.26 -17.05
CA PHE A 185 -1.49 -4.95 -15.94
C PHE A 185 -2.33 -3.68 -16.14
N GLY A 186 -2.24 -3.03 -17.29
CA GLY A 186 -3.06 -1.87 -17.65
C GLY A 186 -2.82 -0.63 -16.80
N TYR A 187 -3.88 0.12 -16.53
CA TYR A 187 -3.79 1.42 -15.87
C TYR A 187 -3.64 1.28 -14.35
N ASN A 188 -2.55 1.81 -13.82
CA ASN A 188 -2.28 1.96 -12.38
C ASN A 188 -2.54 0.70 -11.55
N VAL A 189 -1.68 -0.29 -11.68
CA VAL A 189 -1.66 -1.43 -10.76
C VAL A 189 -1.28 -0.96 -9.35
N VAL A 190 -2.06 -1.32 -8.34
CA VAL A 190 -1.89 -0.78 -6.99
C VAL A 190 -2.08 -1.78 -5.87
N GLY A 191 -3.21 -2.48 -5.83
CA GLY A 191 -3.49 -3.44 -4.77
C GLY A 191 -2.76 -4.76 -5.02
N ILE A 192 -2.23 -5.34 -3.95
CA ILE A 192 -1.59 -6.66 -3.98
C ILE A 192 -1.88 -7.40 -2.68
N THR A 193 -2.15 -8.71 -2.77
CA THR A 193 -2.20 -9.61 -1.62
C THR A 193 -1.79 -11.03 -2.02
N LEU A 194 -1.39 -11.83 -1.05
CA LEU A 194 -0.87 -13.18 -1.26
C LEU A 194 -1.77 -14.22 -0.58
N ASP A 195 -2.17 -15.23 -1.35
CA ASP A 195 -2.61 -16.53 -0.84
C ASP A 195 -1.42 -17.49 -0.90
N GLU A 196 -0.72 -17.60 0.21
CA GLU A 196 0.48 -18.42 0.32
C GLU A 196 0.17 -19.91 0.13
N THR A 197 -0.96 -20.37 0.67
CA THR A 197 -1.36 -21.79 0.64
C THR A 197 -1.83 -22.21 -0.76
N GLY A 198 -2.69 -21.41 -1.38
CA GLY A 198 -3.23 -21.65 -2.72
C GLY A 198 -2.27 -21.25 -3.85
N ARG A 199 -1.12 -20.66 -3.51
CA ARG A 199 -0.10 -20.20 -4.47
C ARG A 199 -0.64 -19.18 -5.46
N ARG A 200 -1.26 -18.11 -4.95
CA ARG A 200 -1.83 -17.05 -5.77
C ARG A 200 -1.41 -15.66 -5.28
N VAL A 201 -0.87 -14.85 -6.17
CA VAL A 201 -0.68 -13.41 -5.94
C VAL A 201 -1.81 -12.69 -6.66
N PHE A 202 -2.65 -12.00 -5.90
CA PHE A 202 -3.73 -11.19 -6.44
C PHE A 202 -3.25 -9.75 -6.62
N VAL A 203 -3.50 -9.20 -7.80
CA VAL A 203 -3.05 -7.85 -8.17
C VAL A 203 -4.21 -7.11 -8.82
N SER A 204 -4.56 -5.92 -8.34
CA SER A 204 -5.62 -5.08 -8.88
C SER A 204 -5.08 -3.87 -9.61
N ASN A 205 -5.82 -3.36 -10.59
CA ASN A 205 -5.55 -2.08 -11.24
C ASN A 205 -6.70 -1.07 -11.03
N MET A 206 -6.50 0.16 -11.49
CA MET A 206 -7.52 1.22 -11.35
C MET A 206 -8.44 1.33 -12.58
N GLN A 207 -8.64 0.24 -13.31
CA GLN A 207 -9.62 0.14 -14.40
C GLN A 207 -10.58 -1.05 -14.21
N GLY A 208 -10.71 -1.54 -12.97
CA GLY A 208 -11.67 -2.58 -12.62
C GLY A 208 -11.25 -3.99 -13.01
N GLN A 209 -9.96 -4.32 -12.91
CA GLN A 209 -9.45 -5.66 -13.19
C GLN A 209 -8.71 -6.23 -11.99
N LEU A 210 -8.85 -7.53 -11.80
CA LEU A 210 -8.13 -8.33 -10.82
C LEU A 210 -7.40 -9.45 -11.54
N PHE A 211 -6.09 -9.53 -11.32
CA PHE A 211 -5.20 -10.53 -11.89
C PHE A 211 -4.80 -11.55 -10.84
N VAL A 212 -4.67 -12.79 -11.27
CA VAL A 212 -4.08 -13.88 -10.47
C VAL A 212 -2.75 -14.27 -11.10
N VAL A 213 -1.68 -14.12 -10.34
CA VAL A 213 -0.33 -14.53 -10.75
C VAL A 213 0.08 -15.75 -9.96
N ASP A 214 0.54 -16.77 -10.63
CA ASP A 214 1.15 -17.94 -10.01
C ASP A 214 2.59 -17.59 -9.60
N PRO A 215 2.93 -17.63 -8.30
CA PRO A 215 4.25 -17.21 -7.82
C PRO A 215 5.38 -18.18 -8.15
N ASP A 216 5.08 -19.37 -8.64
CA ASP A 216 6.07 -20.39 -8.98
C ASP A 216 6.43 -20.30 -10.48
N SER A 217 5.45 -20.26 -11.38
CA SER A 217 5.66 -20.10 -12.82
C SER A 217 5.89 -18.64 -13.26
N LEU A 218 5.55 -17.67 -12.39
CA LEU A 218 5.62 -16.24 -12.67
C LEU A 218 4.80 -15.85 -13.91
N ALA A 219 3.60 -16.40 -14.01
CA ALA A 219 2.66 -16.15 -15.08
C ALA A 219 1.32 -15.64 -14.54
N VAL A 220 0.66 -14.77 -15.31
CA VAL A 220 -0.75 -14.45 -15.07
C VAL A 220 -1.56 -15.67 -15.50
N VAL A 221 -2.27 -16.28 -14.54
CA VAL A 221 -3.08 -17.50 -14.76
C VAL A 221 -4.57 -17.20 -14.89
N SER A 222 -5.01 -16.05 -14.38
CA SER A 222 -6.38 -15.56 -14.53
C SER A 222 -6.41 -14.05 -14.50
N GLN A 223 -7.40 -13.48 -15.19
CA GLN A 223 -7.72 -12.06 -15.18
C GLN A 223 -9.23 -11.92 -15.20
N TRP A 224 -9.77 -11.12 -14.28
CA TRP A 224 -11.21 -10.90 -14.17
C TRP A 224 -11.56 -9.42 -14.28
N GLU A 225 -12.61 -9.12 -14.97
CA GLU A 225 -13.29 -7.82 -14.88
C GLU A 225 -14.13 -7.83 -13.61
N ILE A 226 -13.89 -6.90 -12.71
CA ILE A 226 -14.60 -6.80 -11.43
C ILE A 226 -15.47 -5.55 -11.37
N GLU A 227 -16.47 -5.55 -10.51
CA GLU A 227 -17.40 -4.43 -10.32
C GLU A 227 -16.83 -3.35 -9.38
N VAL A 228 -15.51 -3.17 -9.38
CA VAL A 228 -14.79 -2.25 -8.48
C VAL A 228 -13.73 -1.52 -9.28
N ASP A 229 -13.68 -0.20 -9.21
CA ASP A 229 -12.78 0.59 -10.04
C ASP A 229 -11.37 0.71 -9.48
N GLN A 230 -11.22 0.84 -8.16
CA GLN A 230 -9.99 1.30 -7.54
C GLN A 230 -9.64 0.51 -6.28
N LEU A 231 -9.51 -0.81 -6.36
CA LEU A 231 -9.02 -1.61 -5.23
C LEU A 231 -7.58 -1.21 -4.91
N LEU A 232 -7.42 -0.24 -4.00
CA LEU A 232 -6.11 0.33 -3.68
C LEU A 232 -5.27 -0.64 -2.82
N ASN A 233 -5.84 -1.14 -1.73
CA ASN A 233 -5.22 -2.12 -0.86
C ASN A 233 -6.14 -3.31 -0.68
N MET A 234 -5.53 -4.49 -0.52
CA MET A 234 -6.24 -5.76 -0.39
C MET A 234 -5.65 -6.61 0.72
N VAL A 235 -6.48 -7.48 1.29
CA VAL A 235 -6.07 -8.56 2.20
C VAL A 235 -6.82 -9.83 1.88
N TYR A 236 -6.11 -10.96 1.87
CA TYR A 236 -6.70 -12.27 1.62
C TYR A 236 -7.14 -12.94 2.93
N ASP A 237 -8.36 -13.48 2.93
CA ASP A 237 -8.93 -14.30 3.99
C ASP A 237 -8.88 -15.79 3.58
N PRO A 238 -7.94 -16.57 4.12
CA PRO A 238 -7.80 -17.98 3.77
C PRO A 238 -8.90 -18.87 4.37
N GLN A 239 -9.65 -18.39 5.37
CA GLN A 239 -10.70 -19.19 6.01
C GLN A 239 -11.94 -19.30 5.13
N GLN A 240 -12.25 -18.24 4.37
CA GLN A 240 -13.44 -18.17 3.51
C GLN A 240 -13.07 -18.04 2.03
N ASN A 241 -11.79 -18.13 1.68
CA ASN A 241 -11.28 -17.98 0.31
C ASN A 241 -11.81 -16.71 -0.38
N ARG A 242 -11.61 -15.57 0.27
CA ARG A 242 -12.10 -14.27 -0.22
C ARG A 242 -11.05 -13.18 -0.05
N ILE A 243 -11.19 -12.14 -0.83
CA ILE A 243 -10.33 -10.94 -0.78
C ILE A 243 -11.17 -9.79 -0.25
N PHE A 244 -10.68 -9.08 0.76
CA PHE A 244 -11.18 -7.77 1.12
C PHE A 244 -10.33 -6.71 0.46
N GLY A 245 -10.95 -5.70 -0.13
CA GLY A 245 -10.26 -4.58 -0.75
C GLY A 245 -11.03 -3.27 -0.58
N VAL A 246 -10.32 -2.16 -0.54
CA VAL A 246 -10.91 -0.82 -0.43
C VAL A 246 -10.98 -0.16 -1.79
N ASP A 247 -12.16 0.38 -2.11
CA ASP A 247 -12.33 1.30 -3.23
C ASP A 247 -12.26 2.76 -2.73
N GLN A 248 -11.20 3.43 -3.15
CA GLN A 248 -10.87 4.76 -2.63
C GLN A 248 -11.84 5.85 -3.08
N GLY A 249 -12.45 5.72 -4.26
CA GLY A 249 -13.40 6.71 -4.80
C GLY A 249 -12.79 8.05 -5.20
N ILE A 250 -11.49 8.10 -5.47
CA ILE A 250 -10.83 9.32 -5.93
C ILE A 250 -10.99 9.45 -7.44
N ASP A 251 -11.36 10.64 -7.91
CA ASP A 251 -11.41 10.92 -9.33
C ASP A 251 -10.02 10.87 -9.97
N ARG A 252 -9.88 10.01 -10.97
CA ARG A 252 -8.68 9.82 -11.79
C ARG A 252 -9.05 9.75 -13.28
N SER A 253 -10.21 10.30 -13.65
CA SER A 253 -10.78 10.17 -14.98
C SER A 253 -9.83 10.67 -16.08
N ASP A 254 -9.22 11.84 -15.92
CA ASP A 254 -8.34 12.42 -16.94
C ASP A 254 -7.18 11.50 -17.30
N TRP A 255 -6.44 11.02 -16.31
CA TRP A 255 -5.31 10.12 -16.52
C TRP A 255 -5.75 8.75 -17.04
N ARG A 256 -6.84 8.22 -16.50
CA ARG A 256 -7.37 6.91 -16.90
C ARG A 256 -7.91 6.94 -18.32
N ASN A 257 -8.69 7.94 -18.67
CA ASN A 257 -9.24 8.09 -20.02
C ASN A 257 -8.14 8.33 -21.06
N ASN A 258 -7.11 9.11 -20.71
CA ASN A 258 -5.93 9.29 -21.55
C ASN A 258 -5.19 7.97 -21.77
N HIS A 259 -4.98 7.18 -20.71
CA HIS A 259 -4.32 5.88 -20.81
C HIS A 259 -5.12 4.90 -21.67
N LEU A 260 -6.43 4.82 -21.46
CA LEU A 260 -7.31 3.91 -22.20
C LEU A 260 -7.68 4.39 -23.59
N GLU A 261 -7.37 5.65 -23.93
CA GLU A 261 -7.76 6.33 -25.18
C GLU A 261 -9.30 6.31 -25.40
N ARG A 262 -10.05 6.26 -24.32
CA ARG A 262 -11.52 6.29 -24.31
C ARG A 262 -12.05 6.74 -22.97
N GLU A 263 -13.29 7.18 -22.94
CA GLU A 263 -14.02 7.42 -21.70
C GLU A 263 -14.21 6.10 -20.92
N TYR A 264 -13.91 6.14 -19.63
CA TYR A 264 -14.12 5.02 -18.72
C TYR A 264 -15.40 5.25 -17.93
N VAL A 265 -16.30 4.29 -18.01
CA VAL A 265 -17.55 4.30 -17.23
C VAL A 265 -17.27 3.69 -15.85
N ALA A 266 -17.40 4.48 -14.80
CA ALA A 266 -17.22 4.03 -13.42
C ALA A 266 -18.22 2.91 -13.07
N ARG A 267 -17.74 1.88 -12.39
CA ARG A 267 -18.53 0.71 -11.95
C ARG A 267 -18.91 0.80 -10.49
N SER A 268 -18.22 1.63 -9.72
CA SER A 268 -18.46 1.86 -8.29
C SER A 268 -18.42 3.35 -7.95
N ALA A 269 -19.10 3.72 -6.87
CA ALA A 269 -19.08 5.09 -6.34
C ALA A 269 -17.85 5.33 -5.43
N GLY A 270 -17.03 4.32 -5.17
CA GLY A 270 -15.96 4.39 -4.18
C GLY A 270 -16.44 4.44 -2.73
N HIS A 271 -15.52 4.72 -1.81
CA HIS A 271 -15.77 4.83 -0.38
C HIS A 271 -16.42 3.57 0.21
N GLN A 272 -15.95 2.42 -0.27
CA GLN A 272 -16.49 1.10 0.09
C GLN A 272 -15.36 0.10 0.35
N VAL A 273 -15.71 -0.91 1.12
CA VAL A 273 -14.96 -2.15 1.21
C VAL A 273 -15.72 -3.21 0.44
N PHE A 274 -15.01 -3.93 -0.40
CA PHE A 274 -15.54 -5.07 -1.13
C PHE A 274 -15.02 -6.37 -0.54
N ALA A 275 -15.89 -7.37 -0.45
CA ALA A 275 -15.50 -8.77 -0.30
C ALA A 275 -15.68 -9.44 -1.66
N LEU A 276 -14.62 -10.03 -2.20
CA LEU A 276 -14.59 -10.70 -3.49
C LEU A 276 -14.32 -12.19 -3.31
N ASN A 277 -14.94 -13.02 -4.11
CA ASN A 277 -14.59 -14.43 -4.21
C ASN A 277 -13.20 -14.57 -4.86
N ALA A 278 -12.28 -15.26 -4.19
CA ALA A 278 -10.91 -15.40 -4.65
C ALA A 278 -10.72 -16.43 -5.79
N ASP A 279 -11.78 -17.11 -6.23
CA ASP A 279 -11.72 -18.05 -7.35
C ASP A 279 -12.16 -17.44 -8.68
N ASN A 280 -12.98 -16.37 -8.64
CA ASN A 280 -13.56 -15.80 -9.86
C ASN A 280 -13.70 -14.27 -9.86
N GLY A 281 -13.39 -13.58 -8.74
CA GLY A 281 -13.50 -12.13 -8.61
C GLY A 281 -14.95 -11.61 -8.39
N ASP A 282 -15.95 -12.47 -8.25
CA ASP A 282 -17.32 -12.06 -8.01
C ASP A 282 -17.47 -11.31 -6.69
N VAL A 283 -18.30 -10.28 -6.69
CA VAL A 283 -18.60 -9.50 -5.47
C VAL A 283 -19.50 -10.30 -4.55
N ILE A 284 -18.98 -10.66 -3.37
CA ILE A 284 -19.74 -11.31 -2.30
C ILE A 284 -20.53 -10.28 -1.50
N ALA A 285 -19.88 -9.16 -1.16
CA ALA A 285 -20.49 -8.08 -0.38
C ALA A 285 -19.86 -6.72 -0.66
N ARG A 286 -20.66 -5.67 -0.44
CA ARG A 286 -20.23 -4.27 -0.42
C ARG A 286 -20.55 -3.68 0.93
N MET A 287 -19.58 -3.06 1.56
CA MET A 287 -19.70 -2.43 2.89
C MET A 287 -19.32 -0.96 2.76
N ALA A 288 -20.29 -0.08 2.97
CA ALA A 288 -20.02 1.36 2.98
C ALA A 288 -19.06 1.72 4.11
N THR A 289 -18.08 2.56 3.82
CA THR A 289 -17.13 3.10 4.80
C THR A 289 -17.07 4.63 4.68
N ASP A 290 -16.23 5.27 5.48
CA ASP A 290 -15.97 6.70 5.34
C ASP A 290 -15.10 6.99 4.09
N GLU A 291 -14.97 8.27 3.77
CA GLU A 291 -14.29 8.74 2.57
C GLU A 291 -12.81 8.37 2.53
N VAL A 292 -12.33 8.07 1.34
CA VAL A 292 -10.93 7.78 1.02
C VAL A 292 -10.34 6.66 1.89
N PRO A 293 -10.95 5.46 1.88
CA PRO A 293 -10.38 4.31 2.57
C PRO A 293 -9.04 3.93 1.95
N ILE A 294 -8.08 3.51 2.80
CA ILE A 294 -6.73 3.19 2.35
C ILE A 294 -6.15 1.95 3.05
N GLY A 295 -5.90 2.00 4.35
CA GLY A 295 -5.29 0.89 5.08
C GLY A 295 -6.30 -0.19 5.44
N LEU A 296 -5.87 -1.45 5.39
CA LEU A 296 -6.65 -2.62 5.77
C LEU A 296 -5.87 -3.50 6.75
N ALA A 297 -6.56 -4.05 7.74
CA ALA A 297 -6.05 -5.14 8.57
C ALA A 297 -7.17 -6.11 8.91
N TRP A 298 -6.98 -7.41 8.64
CA TRP A 298 -7.98 -8.45 8.87
C TRP A 298 -7.58 -9.37 10.03
N ASP A 299 -8.51 -9.54 10.96
CA ASP A 299 -8.41 -10.49 12.08
C ASP A 299 -9.38 -11.65 11.87
N GLY A 300 -8.86 -12.76 11.40
CA GLY A 300 -9.64 -13.96 11.13
C GLY A 300 -10.17 -14.66 12.39
N GLU A 301 -9.52 -14.48 13.55
CA GLU A 301 -9.99 -15.10 14.81
C GLU A 301 -11.23 -14.39 15.33
N ARG A 302 -11.24 -13.07 15.31
CA ARG A 302 -12.38 -12.25 15.73
C ARG A 302 -13.39 -11.98 14.61
N GLN A 303 -13.08 -12.40 13.38
CA GLN A 303 -13.87 -12.06 12.18
C GLN A 303 -14.09 -10.54 12.07
N ARG A 304 -12.99 -9.79 12.16
CA ARG A 304 -12.99 -8.32 12.11
C ARG A 304 -12.11 -7.80 10.99
N LEU A 305 -12.60 -6.80 10.28
CA LEU A 305 -11.83 -6.03 9.33
C LEU A 305 -11.74 -4.58 9.81
N TYR A 306 -10.53 -4.06 9.91
CA TYR A 306 -10.23 -2.69 10.28
C TYR A 306 -9.84 -1.91 9.03
N VAL A 307 -10.43 -0.72 8.85
CA VAL A 307 -10.23 0.11 7.65
C VAL A 307 -9.89 1.53 8.06
N ALA A 308 -8.74 2.02 7.63
CA ALA A 308 -8.32 3.40 7.80
C ALA A 308 -8.91 4.28 6.69
N ASN A 309 -9.67 5.32 7.07
CA ASN A 309 -10.30 6.27 6.16
C ASN A 309 -9.71 7.65 6.37
N ARG A 310 -9.15 8.23 5.32
CA ARG A 310 -8.46 9.52 5.39
C ARG A 310 -9.39 10.72 5.43
N LYS A 311 -10.58 10.64 4.82
CA LYS A 311 -11.49 11.78 4.61
C LYS A 311 -10.80 12.96 3.94
N GLY A 312 -10.25 12.71 2.75
CA GLY A 312 -9.51 13.67 1.98
C GLY A 312 -8.04 13.32 1.79
N ILE A 313 -7.37 14.01 0.90
CA ILE A 313 -5.94 13.84 0.62
C ILE A 313 -5.26 15.19 0.84
N ARG A 314 -4.68 15.39 2.01
CA ARG A 314 -3.82 16.52 2.39
C ARG A 314 -4.50 17.89 2.51
N VAL A 315 -5.61 18.14 1.83
CA VAL A 315 -6.23 19.47 1.68
C VAL A 315 -7.28 19.79 2.73
N ASP A 316 -7.91 18.77 3.32
CA ASP A 316 -8.98 18.97 4.28
C ASP A 316 -8.45 18.91 5.70
N ILE A 317 -8.97 19.78 6.55
CA ILE A 317 -8.79 19.68 8.01
C ILE A 317 -9.45 18.35 8.42
N GLY A 318 -8.64 17.29 8.42
CA GLY A 318 -9.11 15.94 8.37
C GLY A 318 -9.78 15.47 9.64
N VAL A 319 -10.88 14.79 9.50
CA VAL A 319 -11.54 14.00 10.54
C VAL A 319 -11.52 12.54 10.11
N GLY A 320 -10.33 12.00 9.90
CA GLY A 320 -10.14 10.60 9.52
C GLY A 320 -10.70 9.65 10.58
N THR A 321 -11.09 8.47 10.14
CA THR A 321 -11.70 7.47 11.00
C THR A 321 -11.10 6.10 10.79
N LEU A 322 -11.27 5.22 11.77
CA LEU A 322 -11.09 3.80 11.64
C LEU A 322 -12.47 3.14 11.70
N THR A 323 -12.89 2.46 10.65
CA THR A 323 -14.11 1.66 10.65
C THR A 323 -13.80 0.20 10.91
N VAL A 324 -14.66 -0.46 11.68
CA VAL A 324 -14.53 -1.87 12.06
C VAL A 324 -15.77 -2.62 11.56
N PHE A 325 -15.55 -3.66 10.76
CA PHE A 325 -16.61 -4.50 10.21
C PHE A 325 -16.59 -5.90 10.78
N ASP A 326 -17.79 -6.49 10.90
CA ASP A 326 -17.98 -7.92 11.08
C ASP A 326 -17.89 -8.59 9.71
N THR A 327 -16.88 -9.43 9.49
CA THR A 327 -16.65 -10.06 8.19
C THR A 327 -17.50 -11.31 7.96
N ALA A 328 -18.12 -11.87 9.00
CA ALA A 328 -19.06 -12.96 8.85
C ALA A 328 -20.47 -12.47 8.43
N ARG A 329 -20.82 -11.25 8.85
CA ARG A 329 -22.13 -10.63 8.58
C ARG A 329 -22.07 -9.50 7.55
N TYR A 330 -20.87 -9.08 7.16
CA TYR A 330 -20.63 -7.95 6.24
C TYR A 330 -21.31 -6.65 6.70
N CYS A 331 -21.20 -6.32 7.98
CA CYS A 331 -21.83 -5.14 8.54
C CYS A 331 -20.84 -4.31 9.36
N LEU A 332 -21.08 -2.98 9.36
CA LEU A 332 -20.35 -2.05 10.18
C LEU A 332 -20.66 -2.29 11.66
N LEU A 333 -19.63 -2.43 12.49
CA LEU A 333 -19.74 -2.56 13.94
C LEU A 333 -19.49 -1.23 14.64
N GLN A 334 -18.44 -0.52 14.21
CA GLN A 334 -18.01 0.68 14.89
C GLN A 334 -17.26 1.62 13.94
N THR A 335 -17.41 2.93 14.18
CA THR A 335 -16.56 3.98 13.61
C THR A 335 -15.83 4.68 14.75
N ILE A 336 -14.50 4.72 14.69
CA ILE A 336 -13.63 5.29 15.71
C ILE A 336 -12.94 6.52 15.12
N PRO A 337 -13.07 7.72 15.73
CA PRO A 337 -12.33 8.90 15.31
C PRO A 337 -10.83 8.68 15.38
N MET A 338 -10.12 8.94 14.27
CA MET A 338 -8.66 8.74 14.15
C MET A 338 -8.03 9.89 13.34
N ALA A 339 -8.36 11.11 13.73
CA ALA A 339 -7.87 12.31 13.03
C ALA A 339 -6.34 12.45 13.09
N PRO A 340 -5.70 13.16 12.11
CA PRO A 340 -6.37 13.63 10.90
C PRO A 340 -6.53 12.60 9.78
N HIS A 341 -5.49 11.83 9.41
CA HIS A 341 -5.50 10.92 8.26
C HIS A 341 -4.87 9.57 8.58
N PRO A 342 -5.60 8.60 9.18
CA PRO A 342 -5.08 7.25 9.39
C PRO A 342 -4.70 6.61 8.06
N ASN A 343 -3.58 5.87 8.02
CA ASN A 343 -2.99 5.42 6.77
C ASN A 343 -2.73 3.92 6.74
N SER A 344 -1.73 3.42 7.44
CA SER A 344 -1.32 2.01 7.45
C SER A 344 -1.66 1.37 8.79
N LEU A 345 -1.97 0.07 8.75
CA LEU A 345 -2.41 -0.71 9.91
C LEU A 345 -1.56 -1.97 10.04
N ALA A 346 -1.11 -2.29 11.25
CA ALA A 346 -0.52 -3.59 11.56
C ALA A 346 -0.93 -4.08 12.94
N PHE A 347 -1.19 -5.38 13.06
CA PHE A 347 -1.43 -5.99 14.36
C PHE A 347 -0.12 -6.15 15.13
N GLY A 348 -0.19 -5.94 16.43
CA GLY A 348 0.85 -6.32 17.37
C GLY A 348 0.81 -7.81 17.71
N LYS A 349 1.60 -8.19 18.71
CA LYS A 349 1.69 -9.56 19.20
C LYS A 349 0.30 -10.14 19.52
N ASP A 350 0.06 -11.35 19.04
CA ASP A 350 -1.18 -12.11 19.26
C ASP A 350 -2.45 -11.29 18.96
N LYS A 351 -2.36 -10.32 18.05
CA LYS A 351 -3.45 -9.39 17.67
C LYS A 351 -4.16 -8.73 18.86
N GLN A 352 -3.44 -8.48 19.93
CA GLN A 352 -4.01 -7.81 21.11
C GLN A 352 -4.14 -6.30 20.93
N CYS A 353 -3.39 -5.73 20.02
CA CYS A 353 -3.46 -4.31 19.66
C CYS A 353 -3.29 -4.10 18.17
N LEU A 354 -3.77 -2.96 17.69
CA LEU A 354 -3.59 -2.46 16.34
C LEU A 354 -2.74 -1.20 16.39
N PHE A 355 -1.71 -1.15 15.56
CA PHE A 355 -0.88 0.02 15.34
C PHE A 355 -1.31 0.72 14.06
N ILE A 356 -1.33 2.04 14.08
CA ILE A 356 -1.84 2.87 13.00
C ILE A 356 -0.86 4.02 12.76
N THR A 357 -0.38 4.22 11.53
CA THR A 357 0.24 5.49 11.15
C THR A 357 -0.85 6.50 10.83
N VAL A 358 -0.73 7.70 11.37
CA VAL A 358 -1.69 8.80 11.15
C VAL A 358 -0.93 9.98 10.57
N LYS A 359 -1.28 10.36 9.36
CA LYS A 359 -0.65 11.46 8.62
C LYS A 359 -1.26 12.80 9.02
N ASN A 360 -0.46 13.84 8.90
CA ASN A 360 -0.89 15.21 9.12
C ASN A 360 -1.81 15.74 8.01
N ASP A 361 -2.70 16.65 8.37
CA ASP A 361 -3.39 17.53 7.43
C ASP A 361 -2.47 18.66 6.93
N GLU A 362 -2.97 19.45 5.98
CA GLU A 362 -2.18 20.53 5.37
C GLU A 362 -1.74 21.60 6.40
N THR A 363 -2.58 21.90 7.36
CA THR A 363 -2.28 22.89 8.42
C THR A 363 -1.14 22.40 9.30
N MET A 364 -1.17 21.14 9.72
CA MET A 364 -0.12 20.50 10.51
C MET A 364 1.20 20.39 9.72
N ILE A 365 1.13 20.05 8.43
CA ILE A 365 2.31 20.00 7.55
C ILE A 365 2.97 21.37 7.46
N LYS A 366 2.19 22.43 7.20
CA LYS A 366 2.69 23.83 7.15
C LYS A 366 3.28 24.29 8.48
N ALA A 367 2.76 23.78 9.58
CA ALA A 367 3.30 24.05 10.92
C ALA A 367 4.54 23.22 11.29
N GLY A 368 4.96 22.29 10.42
CA GLY A 368 6.12 21.41 10.63
C GLY A 368 5.92 20.39 11.75
N LEU A 369 4.67 20.05 12.06
CA LEU A 369 4.36 19.10 13.14
C LEU A 369 4.71 17.67 12.74
N PRO A 370 5.14 16.82 13.68
CA PRO A 370 5.39 15.41 13.43
C PRO A 370 4.10 14.61 13.24
N GLU A 371 4.15 13.59 12.41
CA GLU A 371 3.08 12.60 12.21
C GLU A 371 3.04 11.58 13.36
N CYS A 372 1.91 10.87 13.47
CA CYS A 372 1.60 10.07 14.65
C CYS A 372 1.69 8.55 14.36
N VAL A 373 2.22 7.80 15.33
CA VAL A 373 1.93 6.35 15.47
C VAL A 373 0.96 6.20 16.65
N ALA A 374 -0.19 5.60 16.38
CA ALA A 374 -1.18 5.27 17.40
C ALA A 374 -1.18 3.77 17.71
N ARG A 375 -1.36 3.39 18.97
CA ARG A 375 -1.63 2.03 19.43
C ARG A 375 -3.03 1.98 20.00
N MET A 376 -3.87 1.12 19.46
CA MET A 376 -5.23 0.87 19.92
C MET A 376 -5.31 -0.54 20.52
N GLN A 377 -5.75 -0.66 21.76
CA GLN A 377 -5.98 -1.94 22.41
C GLN A 377 -7.22 -2.61 21.83
N LEU A 378 -7.12 -3.86 21.39
CA LEU A 378 -8.22 -4.68 20.89
C LEU A 378 -8.76 -5.57 22.03
N ARG A 379 -10.08 -5.70 22.08
CA ARG A 379 -10.80 -6.51 23.08
C ARG A 379 -11.52 -7.69 22.44
#